data_ad3a104ad87b34f2a37ab14e5b214be3
#
_entry.id   ad3a104ad87b34f2a37ab14e5b214be3
#
_cell.length_a   1.000
_cell.length_b   1.000
_cell.length_c   1.000
_cell.angle_alpha   90.00
_cell.angle_beta   90.00
_cell.angle_gamma   90.00
#
_symmetry.space_group_name_H-M   'P 1'
#
loop_
_entity.id
_entity.type
_entity.pdbx_description
1 polymer ?
#
loop_
_entity_poly.entity_id
_entity_poly.type
_entity_poly.pdbx_seq_one_letter_code
_entity_poly.pdbx_strand_id
1 'polypeptide(L)'
;ISGIHYNMELGKDLVEALFQESDQTDMIAFKNALYLKLAQNYLRYRWGITYLFGASPIAEQGFFDQEVPEPVRSFRNSDHGYVNKEEIQVSFVSLEDYVSAIETYIEQGDLIAEKEFYSAVRFRGQKVNRSFLDKGITYLEFRNFDLNPFERIGISQTTMDTVHLLILAFLWLDSPENVNQALAQGHALNEKIALSHPL
;
A
#
# COMPACT_ATOMS: atom_id res chain seq x y z
N ILE A 1 13.85 -1.59 -10.02
CA ILE A 1 13.34 -0.23 -9.72
C ILE A 1 13.34 -0.05 -8.21
N SER A 2 14.17 0.86 -7.68
CA SER A 2 14.28 1.18 -6.26
C SER A 2 13.23 2.20 -5.84
N GLY A 3 12.90 2.24 -4.55
CA GLY A 3 11.97 3.20 -3.99
C GLY A 3 12.10 3.29 -2.47
N ILE A 4 11.31 4.16 -1.87
CA ILE A 4 11.32 4.41 -0.43
C ILE A 4 10.14 3.67 0.21
N HIS A 5 10.41 3.08 1.38
CA HIS A 5 9.39 2.55 2.27
C HIS A 5 9.16 3.54 3.42
N TYR A 6 7.91 3.92 3.60
CA TYR A 6 7.48 4.77 4.70
C TYR A 6 6.71 3.93 5.71
N ASN A 7 7.24 3.81 6.93
CA ASN A 7 6.62 3.05 8.00
C ASN A 7 5.87 4.00 8.94
N MET A 8 4.62 3.67 9.27
CA MET A 8 3.80 4.48 10.15
C MET A 8 3.05 3.61 11.14
N GLU A 9 3.22 3.90 12.42
CA GLU A 9 2.42 3.39 13.52
C GLU A 9 1.45 4.47 14.01
N LEU A 10 0.20 4.11 14.28
CA LEU A 10 -0.76 5.00 14.92
C LEU A 10 -0.35 5.24 16.37
N GLY A 11 -0.39 6.49 16.81
CA GLY A 11 -0.08 6.84 18.19
C GLY A 11 -0.99 6.09 19.16
N LYS A 12 -0.41 5.58 20.25
CA LYS A 12 -1.13 4.78 21.24
C LYS A 12 -2.33 5.53 21.82
N ASP A 13 -2.14 6.80 22.17
CA ASP A 13 -3.19 7.64 22.73
C ASP A 13 -4.37 7.84 21.76
N LEU A 14 -4.07 7.96 20.45
CA LEU A 14 -5.10 8.05 19.42
C LEU A 14 -5.91 6.75 19.33
N VAL A 15 -5.23 5.60 19.29
CA VAL A 15 -5.89 4.30 19.20
C VAL A 15 -6.74 4.05 20.44
N GLU A 16 -6.25 4.38 21.63
CA GLU A 16 -6.99 4.25 22.90
C GLU A 16 -8.21 5.16 22.94
N ALA A 17 -8.09 6.40 22.51
CA ALA A 17 -9.22 7.34 22.44
C ALA A 17 -10.31 6.85 21.49
N LEU A 18 -9.94 6.42 20.28
CA LEU A 18 -10.88 5.87 19.30
C LEU A 18 -11.54 4.56 19.80
N PHE A 19 -10.79 3.72 20.51
CA PHE A 19 -11.34 2.50 21.09
C PHE A 19 -12.38 2.79 22.16
N GLN A 20 -12.12 3.76 23.04
CA GLN A 20 -13.05 4.16 24.11
C GLN A 20 -14.37 4.73 23.57
N GLU A 21 -14.34 5.35 22.38
CA GLU A 21 -15.54 5.87 21.72
C GLU A 21 -16.26 4.79 20.85
N SER A 22 -15.67 3.62 20.72
CA SER A 22 -16.26 2.51 19.96
C SER A 22 -17.03 1.56 20.89
N ASP A 23 -17.97 0.78 20.31
CA ASP A 23 -18.68 -0.30 21.00
C ASP A 23 -17.86 -1.60 21.08
N GLN A 24 -16.59 -1.57 20.68
CA GLN A 24 -15.72 -2.75 20.62
C GLN A 24 -15.17 -3.09 22.02
N THR A 25 -15.01 -4.39 22.28
CA THR A 25 -14.47 -4.89 23.55
C THR A 25 -13.09 -5.53 23.41
N ASP A 26 -12.65 -5.84 22.18
CA ASP A 26 -11.35 -6.41 21.86
C ASP A 26 -10.46 -5.36 21.18
N MET A 27 -9.43 -4.91 21.91
CA MET A 27 -8.47 -3.92 21.43
C MET A 27 -7.65 -4.42 20.21
N ILE A 28 -7.34 -5.72 20.16
CA ILE A 28 -6.56 -6.29 19.05
C ILE A 28 -7.41 -6.29 17.78
N ALA A 29 -8.63 -6.78 17.86
CA ALA A 29 -9.58 -6.78 16.76
C ALA A 29 -9.87 -5.35 16.26
N PHE A 30 -10.09 -4.41 17.20
CA PHE A 30 -10.29 -2.99 16.90
C PHE A 30 -9.10 -2.38 16.16
N LYS A 31 -7.88 -2.57 16.67
CA LYS A 31 -6.64 -2.08 16.05
C LYS A 31 -6.44 -2.67 14.66
N ASN A 32 -6.69 -3.97 14.49
CA ASN A 32 -6.63 -4.63 13.20
C ASN A 32 -7.62 -4.04 12.21
N ALA A 33 -8.86 -3.77 12.64
CA ALA A 33 -9.88 -3.13 11.81
C ALA A 33 -9.47 -1.71 11.39
N LEU A 34 -8.87 -0.91 12.27
CA LEU A 34 -8.32 0.40 11.91
C LEU A 34 -7.23 0.31 10.84
N TYR A 35 -6.26 -0.58 11.01
CA TYR A 35 -5.18 -0.73 10.02
C TYR A 35 -5.68 -1.30 8.70
N LEU A 36 -6.66 -2.21 8.72
CA LEU A 36 -7.29 -2.73 7.51
C LEU A 36 -8.02 -1.61 6.76
N LYS A 37 -8.81 -0.80 7.45
CA LYS A 37 -9.50 0.38 6.90
C LYS A 37 -8.51 1.36 6.28
N LEU A 38 -7.40 1.65 6.95
CA LEU A 38 -6.33 2.49 6.41
C LEU A 38 -5.72 1.91 5.14
N ALA A 39 -5.44 0.60 5.12
CA ALA A 39 -4.89 -0.08 3.95
C ALA A 39 -5.86 -0.04 2.76
N GLN A 40 -7.14 -0.28 2.99
CA GLN A 40 -8.20 -0.19 1.97
C GLN A 40 -8.29 1.21 1.37
N ASN A 41 -8.39 2.24 2.20
CA ASN A 41 -8.46 3.63 1.74
C ASN A 41 -7.15 4.07 1.05
N TYR A 42 -6.00 3.66 1.58
CA TYR A 42 -4.72 3.92 0.93
C TYR A 42 -4.65 3.31 -0.47
N LEU A 43 -4.98 2.04 -0.64
CA LEU A 43 -4.97 1.36 -1.94
C LEU A 43 -5.97 1.98 -2.92
N ARG A 44 -7.13 2.41 -2.44
CA ARG A 44 -8.14 3.11 -3.24
C ARG A 44 -7.66 4.46 -3.74
N TYR A 45 -6.92 5.23 -2.93
CA TYR A 45 -6.56 6.63 -3.21
C TYR A 45 -5.07 6.85 -3.49
N ARG A 46 -4.23 5.80 -3.52
CA ARG A 46 -2.80 5.92 -3.78
C ARG A 46 -2.44 6.62 -5.09
N TRP A 47 -3.35 6.63 -6.04
CA TRP A 47 -3.19 7.36 -7.29
C TRP A 47 -2.91 8.87 -7.09
N GLY A 48 -3.48 9.48 -6.04
CA GLY A 48 -3.21 10.86 -5.69
C GLY A 48 -1.75 11.07 -5.25
N ILE A 49 -1.17 10.10 -4.54
CA ILE A 49 0.25 10.13 -4.14
C ILE A 49 1.14 9.97 -5.39
N THR A 50 0.80 9.04 -6.27
CA THR A 50 1.50 8.86 -7.55
C THR A 50 1.41 10.12 -8.42
N TYR A 51 0.24 10.78 -8.46
CA TYR A 51 0.06 12.04 -9.18
C TYR A 51 0.95 13.16 -8.65
N LEU A 52 1.02 13.33 -7.34
CA LEU A 52 1.75 14.43 -6.70
C LEU A 52 3.27 14.18 -6.63
N PHE A 53 3.69 12.94 -6.42
CA PHE A 53 5.06 12.61 -6.04
C PHE A 53 5.72 11.56 -6.93
N GLY A 54 5.11 11.17 -8.06
CA GLY A 54 5.73 10.30 -9.04
C GLY A 54 7.00 10.93 -9.60
N ALA A 55 8.13 10.21 -9.56
CA ALA A 55 9.45 10.70 -9.89
C ALA A 55 10.34 9.65 -10.58
N SER A 56 9.72 8.72 -11.33
CA SER A 56 10.46 7.76 -12.17
C SER A 56 9.97 7.83 -13.62
N PRO A 57 10.30 8.94 -14.34
CA PRO A 57 9.68 9.27 -15.62
C PRO A 57 10.28 8.56 -16.82
N ILE A 58 11.49 8.08 -16.71
CA ILE A 58 12.25 7.44 -17.80
C ILE A 58 12.94 6.18 -17.29
N ALA A 59 13.23 5.26 -18.19
CA ALA A 59 14.03 4.08 -17.92
C ALA A 59 15.31 4.11 -18.77
N GLU A 60 16.33 3.35 -18.34
CA GLU A 60 17.54 3.16 -19.15
C GLU A 60 17.19 2.39 -20.43
N GLN A 61 17.87 2.72 -21.53
CA GLN A 61 17.67 2.05 -22.80
C GLN A 61 17.89 0.53 -22.66
N GLY A 62 16.90 -0.26 -23.07
CA GLY A 62 16.93 -1.72 -22.96
C GLY A 62 16.50 -2.26 -21.59
N PHE A 63 15.99 -1.40 -20.70
CA PHE A 63 15.43 -1.84 -19.42
C PHE A 63 14.12 -2.63 -19.58
N PHE A 64 13.31 -2.25 -20.58
CA PHE A 64 12.10 -2.97 -20.98
C PHE A 64 12.32 -3.73 -22.29
N ASP A 65 11.72 -4.91 -22.42
CA ASP A 65 11.79 -5.74 -23.64
C ASP A 65 10.98 -5.15 -24.81
N GLN A 66 10.14 -4.15 -24.54
CA GLN A 66 9.29 -3.49 -25.51
C GLN A 66 9.37 -1.97 -25.35
N GLU A 67 9.00 -1.25 -26.39
CA GLU A 67 8.86 0.21 -26.30
C GLU A 67 7.72 0.57 -25.34
N VAL A 68 8.01 1.49 -24.44
CA VAL A 68 7.05 2.05 -23.47
C VAL A 68 6.97 3.56 -23.69
N PRO A 69 5.80 4.20 -23.43
CA PRO A 69 5.69 5.65 -23.54
C PRO A 69 6.61 6.35 -22.56
N GLU A 70 7.33 7.36 -23.02
CA GLU A 70 8.21 8.20 -22.18
C GLU A 70 8.10 9.66 -22.61
N PRO A 71 8.18 10.62 -21.69
CA PRO A 71 8.25 10.42 -20.24
C PRO A 71 6.87 10.10 -19.63
N VAL A 72 6.87 9.30 -18.59
CA VAL A 72 5.69 8.99 -17.77
C VAL A 72 5.83 9.62 -16.38
N ARG A 73 4.78 9.60 -15.59
CA ARG A 73 4.85 10.13 -14.22
C ARG A 73 5.63 9.22 -13.29
N SER A 74 5.39 7.90 -13.37
CA SER A 74 6.07 6.93 -12.50
C SER A 74 6.02 5.51 -13.06
N PHE A 75 7.10 5.05 -13.68
CA PHE A 75 7.23 3.63 -14.05
C PHE A 75 7.15 2.70 -12.84
N ARG A 76 7.71 3.12 -11.70
CA ARG A 76 7.69 2.31 -10.48
C ARG A 76 6.27 1.96 -10.04
N ASN A 77 5.34 2.89 -10.18
CA ASN A 77 3.97 2.74 -9.70
C ASN A 77 3.00 2.26 -10.78
N SER A 78 3.49 1.98 -12.00
CA SER A 78 2.74 1.34 -13.08
C SER A 78 2.94 -0.18 -13.08
N ASP A 79 2.21 -0.87 -13.94
CA ASP A 79 2.35 -2.32 -14.17
C ASP A 79 3.66 -2.69 -14.88
N HIS A 80 4.43 -1.71 -15.36
CA HIS A 80 5.84 -1.88 -15.74
C HIS A 80 6.81 -1.91 -14.56
N GLY A 81 6.35 -1.58 -13.36
CA GLY A 81 7.11 -1.59 -12.13
C GLY A 81 7.17 -2.97 -11.48
N TYR A 82 7.03 -2.99 -10.16
CA TYR A 82 7.04 -4.23 -9.38
C TYR A 82 5.59 -4.69 -9.13
N VAL A 83 5.19 -5.77 -9.79
CA VAL A 83 3.84 -6.34 -9.70
C VAL A 83 3.89 -7.83 -9.34
N ASN A 84 2.81 -8.33 -8.77
CA ASN A 84 2.63 -9.77 -8.60
C ASN A 84 2.36 -10.43 -9.95
N LYS A 85 2.53 -11.74 -10.03
CA LYS A 85 1.96 -12.53 -11.12
C LYS A 85 0.44 -12.36 -11.14
N GLU A 86 -0.17 -12.43 -12.32
CA GLU A 86 -1.60 -12.18 -12.52
C GLU A 86 -2.50 -13.10 -11.66
N GLU A 87 -2.03 -14.33 -11.42
CA GLU A 87 -2.75 -15.34 -10.64
C GLU A 87 -2.78 -15.00 -9.13
N ILE A 88 -1.85 -14.16 -8.64
CA ILE A 88 -1.73 -13.82 -7.22
C ILE A 88 -2.63 -12.65 -6.88
N GLN A 89 -3.81 -12.97 -6.39
CA GLN A 89 -4.83 -12.00 -5.99
C GLN A 89 -5.13 -12.14 -4.50
N VAL A 90 -4.74 -11.14 -3.70
CA VAL A 90 -4.96 -11.12 -2.25
C VAL A 90 -6.03 -10.11 -1.91
N SER A 91 -7.07 -10.59 -1.24
CA SER A 91 -8.19 -9.77 -0.79
C SER A 91 -7.83 -8.92 0.43
N PHE A 92 -8.33 -7.70 0.47
CA PHE A 92 -8.28 -6.81 1.63
C PHE A 92 -9.68 -6.62 2.26
N VAL A 93 -10.62 -7.53 2.00
CA VAL A 93 -11.97 -7.47 2.57
C VAL A 93 -11.93 -7.71 4.08
N SER A 94 -11.18 -8.72 4.51
CA SER A 94 -10.89 -9.01 5.91
C SER A 94 -9.41 -9.35 6.12
N LEU A 95 -8.95 -9.28 7.37
CA LEU A 95 -7.58 -9.66 7.69
C LEU A 95 -7.39 -11.19 7.57
N GLU A 96 -8.42 -11.96 7.86
CA GLU A 96 -8.46 -13.41 7.67
C GLU A 96 -8.29 -13.78 6.20
N ASP A 97 -9.04 -13.12 5.29
CA ASP A 97 -8.93 -13.36 3.84
C ASP A 97 -7.51 -13.02 3.36
N TYR A 98 -6.96 -11.89 3.81
CA TYR A 98 -5.60 -11.46 3.46
C TYR A 98 -4.55 -12.50 3.86
N VAL A 99 -4.61 -12.97 5.11
CA VAL A 99 -3.66 -13.95 5.65
C VAL A 99 -3.81 -15.29 4.94
N SER A 100 -5.04 -15.81 4.85
CA SER A 100 -5.33 -17.11 4.27
C SER A 100 -4.99 -17.20 2.79
N ALA A 101 -5.22 -16.12 2.02
CA ALA A 101 -4.83 -16.09 0.61
C ALA A 101 -3.32 -16.21 0.44
N ILE A 102 -2.52 -15.47 1.21
CA ILE A 102 -1.05 -15.53 1.12
C ILE A 102 -0.54 -16.93 1.52
N GLU A 103 -1.07 -17.52 2.58
CA GLU A 103 -0.72 -18.88 3.00
C GLU A 103 -1.04 -19.90 1.91
N THR A 104 -2.22 -19.79 1.29
CA THR A 104 -2.63 -20.67 0.18
C THR A 104 -1.66 -20.60 -1.00
N TYR A 105 -1.23 -19.40 -1.41
CA TYR A 105 -0.25 -19.25 -2.49
C TYR A 105 1.14 -19.81 -2.13
N ILE A 106 1.52 -19.76 -0.85
CA ILE A 106 2.76 -20.40 -0.38
C ILE A 106 2.63 -21.93 -0.42
N GLU A 107 1.51 -22.48 0.03
CA GLU A 107 1.25 -23.93 0.00
C GLU A 107 1.19 -24.48 -1.43
N GLN A 108 0.67 -23.70 -2.38
CA GLN A 108 0.62 -24.05 -3.81
C GLN A 108 1.97 -23.87 -4.52
N GLY A 109 2.93 -23.17 -3.89
CA GLY A 109 4.24 -22.89 -4.48
C GLY A 109 4.28 -21.68 -5.41
N ASP A 110 3.20 -20.89 -5.48
CA ASP A 110 3.14 -19.66 -6.26
C ASP A 110 3.93 -18.52 -5.61
N LEU A 111 4.04 -18.56 -4.28
CA LEU A 111 4.94 -17.74 -3.47
C LEU A 111 5.89 -18.63 -2.67
N ILE A 112 7.16 -18.26 -2.58
CA ILE A 112 8.14 -18.95 -1.72
C ILE A 112 7.96 -18.55 -0.25
N ALA A 113 7.55 -17.31 0.00
CA ALA A 113 7.35 -16.78 1.34
C ALA A 113 6.43 -15.55 1.32
N GLU A 114 5.80 -15.21 2.45
CA GLU A 114 4.92 -14.05 2.63
C GLU A 114 5.53 -12.73 2.13
N LYS A 115 6.87 -12.58 2.25
CA LYS A 115 7.58 -11.37 1.82
C LYS A 115 7.59 -11.15 0.31
N GLU A 116 7.28 -12.16 -0.49
CA GLU A 116 7.24 -12.06 -1.96
C GLU A 116 5.95 -11.42 -2.45
N PHE A 117 4.85 -11.57 -1.69
CA PHE A 117 3.64 -10.84 -2.04
C PHE A 117 3.89 -9.35 -2.06
N TYR A 118 3.65 -8.72 -3.22
CA TYR A 118 3.77 -7.28 -3.38
C TYR A 118 2.43 -6.58 -3.18
N SER A 119 2.45 -5.51 -2.40
CA SER A 119 1.37 -4.53 -2.29
C SER A 119 1.97 -3.16 -2.01
N ALA A 120 1.30 -2.09 -2.43
CA ALA A 120 1.70 -0.71 -2.11
C ALA A 120 1.62 -0.39 -0.62
N VAL A 121 0.88 -1.21 0.15
CA VAL A 121 0.83 -1.18 1.61
C VAL A 121 0.94 -2.60 2.17
N ARG A 122 1.67 -2.77 3.26
CA ARG A 122 1.81 -4.04 3.99
C ARG A 122 1.53 -3.88 5.47
N PHE A 123 0.90 -4.89 6.06
CA PHE A 123 0.80 -5.05 7.51
C PHE A 123 2.14 -5.52 8.09
N ARG A 124 2.53 -4.94 9.23
CA ARG A 124 3.82 -5.18 9.87
C ARG A 124 3.72 -5.30 11.39
N GLY A 125 4.79 -5.85 12.01
CA GLY A 125 4.94 -5.99 13.46
C GLY A 125 5.00 -7.42 13.94
N GLN A 126 4.65 -8.40 13.11
CA GLN A 126 4.72 -9.82 13.45
C GLN A 126 5.72 -10.54 12.53
N LYS A 127 6.22 -11.70 12.98
CA LYS A 127 7.15 -12.52 12.20
C LYS A 127 6.46 -13.25 11.04
N VAL A 128 5.19 -13.63 11.25
CA VAL A 128 4.33 -14.29 10.26
C VAL A 128 2.97 -13.61 10.25
N ASN A 129 2.32 -13.57 9.10
CA ASN A 129 1.05 -12.86 8.92
C ASN A 129 -0.07 -13.45 9.78
N ARG A 130 -0.11 -14.77 9.98
CA ARG A 130 -1.11 -15.43 10.85
C ARG A 130 -1.14 -14.83 12.26
N SER A 131 0.00 -14.41 12.78
CA SER A 131 0.09 -13.81 14.10
C SER A 131 -0.57 -12.43 14.21
N PHE A 132 -0.95 -11.78 13.10
CA PHE A 132 -1.74 -10.54 13.16
C PHE A 132 -3.11 -10.77 13.79
N LEU A 133 -3.71 -11.95 13.61
CA LEU A 133 -5.03 -12.28 14.14
C LEU A 133 -5.04 -12.28 15.67
N ASP A 134 -3.98 -12.80 16.28
CA ASP A 134 -3.89 -12.97 17.74
C ASP A 134 -3.15 -11.83 18.44
N LYS A 135 -2.14 -11.23 17.78
CA LYS A 135 -1.21 -10.25 18.38
C LYS A 135 -1.40 -8.83 17.87
N GLY A 136 -2.17 -8.69 16.80
CA GLY A 136 -2.44 -7.42 16.15
C GLY A 136 -1.34 -6.94 15.21
N ILE A 137 -1.75 -6.05 14.30
CA ILE A 137 -0.86 -5.29 13.42
C ILE A 137 -0.22 -4.19 14.27
N THR A 138 1.09 -3.97 14.12
CA THR A 138 1.80 -2.90 14.83
C THR A 138 1.83 -1.62 14.01
N TYR A 139 2.20 -1.73 12.71
CA TYR A 139 2.32 -0.58 11.82
C TYR A 139 2.04 -0.96 10.37
N LEU A 140 1.89 0.06 9.50
CA LEU A 140 1.82 -0.10 8.05
C LEU A 140 3.13 0.33 7.41
N GLU A 141 3.56 -0.43 6.39
CA GLU A 141 4.65 -0.10 5.51
C GLU A 141 4.09 0.31 4.15
N PHE A 142 4.23 1.58 3.81
CA PHE A 142 3.84 2.13 2.51
C PHE A 142 5.03 2.10 1.56
N ARG A 143 4.82 1.64 0.31
CA ARG A 143 5.91 1.20 -0.58
C ARG A 143 5.90 1.84 -1.96
N ASN A 144 4.98 2.74 -2.24
CA ASN A 144 4.82 3.35 -3.58
C ASN A 144 5.54 4.69 -3.77
N PHE A 145 6.55 5.01 -2.95
CA PHE A 145 7.32 6.25 -3.11
C PHE A 145 8.51 6.03 -4.03
N ASP A 146 8.59 6.86 -5.09
CA ASP A 146 9.74 6.93 -5.96
C ASP A 146 10.93 7.57 -5.24
N LEU A 147 12.13 7.26 -5.71
CA LEU A 147 13.32 8.02 -5.36
C LEU A 147 13.33 9.33 -6.16
N ASN A 148 13.13 10.45 -5.48
CA ASN A 148 13.28 11.76 -6.11
C ASN A 148 14.77 12.15 -6.16
N PRO A 149 15.38 12.24 -7.36
CA PRO A 149 16.81 12.52 -7.49
C PRO A 149 17.20 13.94 -7.06
N PHE A 150 16.24 14.85 -6.92
CA PHE A 150 16.46 16.24 -6.47
C PHE A 150 16.45 16.38 -4.95
N GLU A 151 16.12 15.31 -4.23
CA GLU A 151 16.09 15.29 -2.77
C GLU A 151 17.27 14.52 -2.20
N ARG A 152 17.93 15.09 -1.16
CA ARG A 152 19.14 14.52 -0.57
C ARG A 152 18.99 13.07 -0.11
N ILE A 153 17.82 12.70 0.40
CA ILE A 153 17.49 11.36 0.90
C ILE A 153 16.45 10.65 0.03
N GLY A 154 16.21 11.18 -1.19
CA GLY A 154 15.26 10.62 -2.15
C GLY A 154 13.79 10.94 -1.90
N ILE A 155 13.45 11.65 -0.81
CA ILE A 155 12.11 12.11 -0.47
C ILE A 155 12.18 13.44 0.30
N SER A 156 11.27 14.38 0.02
CA SER A 156 11.22 15.65 0.74
C SER A 156 10.45 15.53 2.07
N GLN A 157 10.73 16.44 3.00
CA GLN A 157 9.94 16.59 4.23
C GLN A 157 8.48 16.90 3.89
N THR A 158 8.23 17.77 2.92
CA THR A 158 6.89 18.12 2.45
C THR A 158 6.12 16.88 1.96
N THR A 159 6.77 15.99 1.22
CA THR A 159 6.15 14.73 0.79
C THR A 159 5.76 13.88 2.00
N MET A 160 6.67 13.71 2.96
CA MET A 160 6.39 12.93 4.17
C MET A 160 5.23 13.53 4.98
N ASP A 161 5.22 14.84 5.19
CA ASP A 161 4.15 15.52 5.93
C ASP A 161 2.80 15.41 5.21
N THR A 162 2.78 15.57 3.88
CA THR A 162 1.56 15.42 3.08
C THR A 162 1.02 14.00 3.15
N VAL A 163 1.87 13.00 3.02
CA VAL A 163 1.48 11.59 3.12
C VAL A 163 0.97 11.27 4.53
N HIS A 164 1.64 11.78 5.56
CA HIS A 164 1.18 11.62 6.94
C HIS A 164 -0.23 12.16 7.15
N LEU A 165 -0.50 13.37 6.67
CA LEU A 165 -1.83 13.99 6.74
C LEU A 165 -2.88 13.20 5.95
N LEU A 166 -2.55 12.71 4.76
CA LEU A 166 -3.45 11.88 3.97
C LEU A 166 -3.80 10.57 4.69
N ILE A 167 -2.80 9.90 5.29
CA ILE A 167 -3.04 8.66 6.04
C ILE A 167 -3.95 8.94 7.25
N LEU A 168 -3.73 10.03 7.98
CA LEU A 168 -4.62 10.43 9.06
C LEU A 168 -6.04 10.74 8.56
N ALA A 169 -6.18 11.42 7.41
CA ALA A 169 -7.49 11.67 6.80
C ALA A 169 -8.21 10.36 6.44
N PHE A 170 -7.50 9.32 6.04
CA PHE A 170 -8.08 8.00 5.74
C PHE A 170 -8.69 7.29 6.95
N LEU A 171 -8.36 7.70 8.18
CA LEU A 171 -9.06 7.22 9.38
C LEU A 171 -10.52 7.68 9.43
N TRP A 172 -10.82 8.87 8.88
CA TRP A 172 -12.17 9.45 8.86
C TRP A 172 -13.03 8.93 7.71
N LEU A 173 -12.39 8.45 6.64
CA LEU A 173 -13.12 7.86 5.54
C LEU A 173 -13.62 6.46 5.91
N ASP A 174 -14.87 6.16 5.56
CA ASP A 174 -15.40 4.82 5.72
C ASP A 174 -14.71 3.83 4.79
N SER A 175 -14.68 2.56 5.21
CA SER A 175 -14.32 1.47 4.30
C SER A 175 -15.30 1.44 3.13
N PRO A 176 -14.84 1.15 1.90
CA PRO A 176 -15.74 1.05 0.77
C PRO A 176 -16.72 -0.12 0.94
N GLU A 177 -17.99 0.07 0.55
CA GLU A 177 -19.01 -0.98 0.62
C GLU A 177 -18.61 -2.25 -0.16
N ASN A 178 -18.01 -2.06 -1.34
CA ASN A 178 -17.42 -3.14 -2.12
C ASN A 178 -15.90 -2.92 -2.22
N VAL A 179 -15.16 -3.50 -1.28
CA VAL A 179 -13.72 -3.35 -1.17
C VAL A 179 -13.00 -3.76 -2.46
N ASN A 180 -13.28 -4.96 -2.97
CA ASN A 180 -12.58 -5.48 -4.15
C ASN A 180 -12.80 -4.57 -5.37
N GLN A 181 -14.01 -4.10 -5.61
CA GLN A 181 -14.33 -3.19 -6.71
C GLN A 181 -13.62 -1.83 -6.52
N ALA A 182 -13.65 -1.27 -5.32
CA ALA A 182 -13.02 0.01 -5.02
C ALA A 182 -11.49 -0.03 -5.20
N LEU A 183 -10.86 -1.14 -4.77
CA LEU A 183 -9.43 -1.34 -4.93
C LEU A 183 -9.05 -1.54 -6.40
N ALA A 184 -9.84 -2.31 -7.16
CA ALA A 184 -9.63 -2.47 -8.61
C ALA A 184 -9.74 -1.13 -9.37
N GLN A 185 -10.74 -0.30 -9.03
CA GLN A 185 -10.88 1.05 -9.59
C GLN A 185 -9.69 1.96 -9.21
N GLY A 186 -9.26 1.91 -7.94
CA GLY A 186 -8.09 2.63 -7.45
C GLY A 186 -6.81 2.22 -8.16
N HIS A 187 -6.63 0.92 -8.42
CA HIS A 187 -5.50 0.39 -9.18
C HIS A 187 -5.53 0.88 -10.64
N ALA A 188 -6.67 0.73 -11.33
CA ALA A 188 -6.81 1.19 -12.72
C ALA A 188 -6.56 2.69 -12.87
N LEU A 189 -7.03 3.51 -11.92
CA LEU A 189 -6.77 4.94 -11.92
C LEU A 189 -5.29 5.26 -11.64
N ASN A 190 -4.67 4.51 -10.72
CA ASN A 190 -3.24 4.65 -10.43
C ASN A 190 -2.40 4.32 -11.67
N GLU A 191 -2.71 3.23 -12.39
CA GLU A 191 -2.03 2.86 -13.63
C GLU A 191 -2.14 3.96 -14.69
N LYS A 192 -3.35 4.45 -14.94
CA LYS A 192 -3.59 5.56 -15.87
C LYS A 192 -2.76 6.80 -15.52
N ILE A 193 -2.67 7.15 -14.23
CA ILE A 193 -1.92 8.31 -13.76
C ILE A 193 -0.42 8.06 -13.82
N ALA A 194 0.04 6.88 -13.42
CA ALA A 194 1.45 6.51 -13.46
C ALA A 194 2.03 6.58 -14.89
N LEU A 195 1.25 6.17 -15.88
CA LEU A 195 1.63 6.22 -17.31
C LEU A 195 1.29 7.55 -17.99
N SER A 196 0.67 8.51 -17.30
CA SER A 196 0.44 9.83 -17.88
C SER A 196 1.72 10.65 -17.97
N HIS A 197 1.79 11.60 -18.91
CA HIS A 197 2.89 12.55 -18.98
C HIS A 197 3.00 13.33 -17.65
N PRO A 198 4.23 13.58 -17.16
CA PRO A 198 4.43 14.22 -15.85
C PRO A 198 4.04 15.71 -15.79
N LEU A 199 3.84 16.36 -16.93
CA LEU A 199 3.44 17.77 -17.05
C LEU A 199 1.98 17.92 -17.45
#